data_1bd059e80bb4a8fdb47e12fd7edda76c
#
_entry.id   1bd059e80bb4a8fdb47e12fd7edda76c
#
_cell.length_a   1.000
_cell.length_b   1.000
_cell.length_c   1.000
_cell.angle_alpha   90.00
_cell.angle_beta   90.00
_cell.angle_gamma   90.00
#
_symmetry.space_group_name_H-M   'P 1'
#
loop_
_entity.id
_entity.type
_entity.pdbx_description
1 polymer ?
#
loop_
_entity_poly.entity_id
_entity_poly.type
_entity_poly.pdbx_seq_one_letter_code
_entity_poly.pdbx_strand_id
1 'polypeptide(L)'
;IHGQNLNWSKIHSTREFSISGVAKFQKGYLVVHDNKKKRQARLSFLNSSLEIKELIWPEKKLPYDLEGIFKTFSSNNKYVIMESTGKCYTLTINPSDFRIDILNTFVLPQISGKMNLEGISIFNSNQGVVISFGDRGSDSRASTIFTAFFNEKNNKITNINKTVFSLPKPTKFKRNIGDIAIHANGNVW
;
A
#
# COMPACT_ATOMS: atom_id res chain seq x y z
N ILE A 1 10.47 29.62 5.70
CA ILE A 1 9.52 28.49 5.51
C ILE A 1 8.23 28.94 6.20
N HIS A 2 7.25 29.41 5.43
CA HIS A 2 5.94 29.71 5.98
C HIS A 2 5.24 28.38 6.25
N GLY A 3 5.06 28.03 7.52
CA GLY A 3 4.26 26.90 7.92
C GLY A 3 2.81 27.11 7.48
N GLN A 4 2.34 26.36 6.49
CA GLN A 4 0.92 26.29 6.22
C GLN A 4 0.25 25.70 7.45
N ASN A 5 -0.74 26.39 8.01
CA ASN A 5 -1.62 25.81 9.02
C ASN A 5 -2.43 24.69 8.36
N LEU A 6 -1.96 23.45 8.52
CA LEU A 6 -2.68 22.26 8.06
C LEU A 6 -3.86 22.04 8.99
N ASN A 7 -5.06 22.25 8.48
CA ASN A 7 -6.28 21.87 9.20
C ASN A 7 -6.46 20.35 9.09
N TRP A 8 -6.24 19.65 10.19
CA TRP A 8 -6.45 18.22 10.29
C TRP A 8 -7.91 17.91 10.60
N SER A 9 -8.53 17.04 9.81
CA SER A 9 -9.86 16.52 10.06
C SER A 9 -9.79 15.03 10.38
N LYS A 10 -10.45 14.62 11.47
CA LYS A 10 -10.54 13.22 11.85
C LYS A 10 -11.57 12.51 10.98
N ILE A 11 -11.17 11.48 10.27
CA ILE A 11 -12.04 10.70 9.37
C ILE A 11 -12.98 9.79 10.16
N HIS A 12 -12.46 9.08 11.18
CA HIS A 12 -13.24 8.16 12.00
C HIS A 12 -12.70 8.04 13.42
N SER A 13 -13.55 7.66 14.38
CA SER A 13 -13.17 7.57 15.80
C SER A 13 -12.62 6.22 16.23
N THR A 14 -12.91 5.14 15.49
CA THR A 14 -12.49 3.78 15.85
C THR A 14 -11.27 3.34 15.07
N ARG A 15 -10.42 2.51 15.68
CA ARG A 15 -9.24 1.95 15.05
C ARG A 15 -9.56 1.07 13.84
N GLU A 16 -10.76 0.51 13.77
CA GLU A 16 -11.20 -0.34 12.66
C GLU A 16 -11.09 0.35 11.29
N PHE A 17 -11.18 1.67 11.27
CA PHE A 17 -11.03 2.49 10.07
C PHE A 17 -9.67 3.22 10.00
N SER A 18 -8.65 2.73 10.72
CA SER A 18 -7.28 3.19 10.51
C SER A 18 -6.84 2.91 9.08
N ILE A 19 -6.28 3.91 8.43
CA ILE A 19 -5.85 3.84 7.03
C ILE A 19 -4.37 3.47 7.01
N SER A 20 -4.02 2.40 6.29
CA SER A 20 -2.65 1.93 6.09
C SER A 20 -2.12 2.21 4.68
N GLY A 21 -3.00 2.55 3.73
CA GLY A 21 -2.61 2.93 2.39
C GLY A 21 -3.74 3.64 1.66
N VAL A 22 -3.39 4.51 0.71
CA VAL A 22 -4.33 5.35 -0.03
C VAL A 22 -3.99 5.41 -1.52
N ALA A 23 -5.02 5.31 -2.37
CA ALA A 23 -4.88 5.51 -3.82
C ALA A 23 -6.05 6.32 -4.38
N LYS A 24 -5.78 7.15 -5.40
CA LYS A 24 -6.82 7.97 -6.03
C LYS A 24 -7.85 7.12 -6.76
N PHE A 25 -9.14 7.38 -6.54
CA PHE A 25 -10.27 6.78 -7.23
C PHE A 25 -11.37 7.80 -7.45
N GLN A 26 -11.74 8.07 -8.70
CA GLN A 26 -12.75 9.08 -9.05
C GLN A 26 -12.50 10.45 -8.36
N LYS A 27 -13.52 11.00 -7.69
CA LYS A 27 -13.46 12.24 -6.90
C LYS A 27 -13.04 12.02 -5.44
N GLY A 28 -12.62 10.79 -5.08
CA GLY A 28 -12.20 10.41 -3.74
C GLY A 28 -10.98 9.52 -3.74
N TYR A 29 -10.92 8.60 -2.78
CA TYR A 29 -9.79 7.72 -2.56
C TYR A 29 -10.26 6.31 -2.20
N LEU A 30 -9.51 5.31 -2.61
CA LEU A 30 -9.55 3.98 -2.02
C LEU A 30 -8.56 3.95 -0.87
N VAL A 31 -8.98 3.36 0.24
CA VAL A 31 -8.16 3.22 1.43
C VAL A 31 -8.18 1.77 1.90
N VAL A 32 -7.02 1.25 2.27
CA VAL A 32 -6.87 -0.09 2.86
C VAL A 32 -6.69 0.00 4.36
N HIS A 33 -7.08 -1.08 5.05
CA HIS A 33 -7.07 -1.16 6.51
C HIS A 33 -6.24 -2.35 7.00
N ASP A 34 -5.41 -2.15 8.03
CA ASP A 34 -4.55 -3.15 8.69
C ASP A 34 -5.33 -4.17 9.55
N ASN A 35 -6.56 -4.44 9.15
CA ASN A 35 -7.48 -5.28 9.90
C ASN A 35 -7.21 -6.78 9.75
N LYS A 36 -7.32 -7.51 10.87
CA LYS A 36 -6.98 -8.93 10.97
C LYS A 36 -8.17 -9.83 11.30
N LYS A 37 -9.25 -9.26 11.86
CA LYS A 37 -10.41 -10.03 12.33
C LYS A 37 -11.47 -10.14 11.26
N LYS A 38 -12.27 -11.21 11.31
CA LYS A 38 -13.50 -11.34 10.52
C LYS A 38 -14.44 -10.16 10.80
N ARG A 39 -15.22 -9.75 9.82
CA ARG A 39 -16.19 -8.64 9.89
C ARG A 39 -15.57 -7.23 10.02
N GLN A 40 -14.28 -7.07 9.90
CA GLN A 40 -13.65 -5.76 9.81
C GLN A 40 -13.41 -5.37 8.35
N ALA A 41 -13.55 -4.09 8.04
CA ALA A 41 -13.29 -3.54 6.71
C ALA A 41 -11.86 -3.87 6.23
N ARG A 42 -11.70 -4.14 4.94
CA ARG A 42 -10.38 -4.34 4.29
C ARG A 42 -10.08 -3.22 3.31
N LEU A 43 -11.07 -2.82 2.56
CA LEU A 43 -10.99 -1.80 1.55
C LEU A 43 -12.21 -0.90 1.68
N SER A 44 -12.02 0.40 1.63
CA SER A 44 -13.10 1.38 1.70
C SER A 44 -12.90 2.47 0.66
N PHE A 45 -13.99 3.13 0.28
CA PHE A 45 -13.97 4.37 -0.47
C PHE A 45 -14.15 5.54 0.49
N LEU A 46 -13.25 6.51 0.40
CA LEU A 46 -13.30 7.78 1.12
C LEU A 46 -13.67 8.88 0.12
N ASN A 47 -14.81 9.51 0.29
CA ASN A 47 -15.26 10.59 -0.58
C ASN A 47 -14.63 11.95 -0.21
N SER A 48 -14.93 12.99 -1.00
CA SER A 48 -14.44 14.35 -0.74
C SER A 48 -15.01 15.02 0.52
N SER A 49 -16.11 14.50 1.05
CA SER A 49 -16.71 14.94 2.33
C SER A 49 -16.16 14.19 3.53
N LEU A 50 -15.12 13.37 3.35
CA LEU A 50 -14.47 12.52 4.36
C LEU A 50 -15.38 11.41 4.93
N GLU A 51 -16.41 11.05 4.19
CA GLU A 51 -17.26 9.91 4.53
C GLU A 51 -16.66 8.62 4.00
N ILE A 52 -16.64 7.60 4.83
CA ILE A 52 -16.09 6.28 4.53
C ILE A 52 -17.20 5.30 4.18
N LYS A 53 -17.05 4.58 3.07
CA LYS A 53 -17.93 3.49 2.63
C LYS A 53 -17.11 2.22 2.50
N GLU A 54 -17.40 1.21 3.33
CA GLU A 54 -16.79 -0.11 3.19
C GLU A 54 -17.15 -0.75 1.84
N LEU A 55 -16.16 -1.36 1.20
CA LEU A 55 -16.33 -2.15 -0.02
C LEU A 55 -16.33 -3.64 0.34
N ILE A 56 -17.31 -4.38 -0.18
CA ILE A 56 -17.47 -5.80 0.12
C ILE A 56 -16.40 -6.60 -0.62
N TRP A 57 -15.56 -7.32 0.15
CA TRP A 57 -14.59 -8.23 -0.42
C TRP A 57 -15.29 -9.44 -1.07
N PRO A 58 -14.97 -9.81 -2.33
CA PRO A 58 -15.76 -10.78 -3.08
C PRO A 58 -15.54 -12.24 -2.67
N GLU A 59 -14.46 -12.54 -1.94
CA GLU A 59 -14.10 -13.90 -1.53
C GLU A 59 -14.39 -14.15 -0.05
N LYS A 60 -14.67 -15.43 0.30
CA LYS A 60 -14.85 -15.85 1.71
C LYS A 60 -13.60 -15.64 2.56
N LYS A 61 -12.41 -15.78 1.95
CA LYS A 61 -11.13 -15.54 2.63
C LYS A 61 -10.76 -14.07 2.47
N LEU A 62 -10.87 -13.33 3.55
CA LEU A 62 -10.47 -11.93 3.60
C LEU A 62 -8.94 -11.81 3.55
N PRO A 63 -8.40 -10.75 2.93
CA PRO A 63 -7.00 -10.39 3.08
C PRO A 63 -6.66 -10.13 4.55
N TYR A 64 -5.41 -10.31 4.89
CA TYR A 64 -4.93 -10.15 6.25
C TYR A 64 -3.91 -9.02 6.31
N ASP A 65 -4.14 -8.01 7.19
CA ASP A 65 -3.15 -7.00 7.48
C ASP A 65 -2.71 -6.22 6.22
N LEU A 66 -3.64 -5.52 5.58
CA LEU A 66 -3.34 -4.74 4.37
C LEU A 66 -2.55 -3.48 4.73
N GLU A 67 -1.40 -3.27 4.09
CA GLU A 67 -0.44 -2.21 4.41
C GLU A 67 -0.15 -1.26 3.24
N GLY A 68 -0.72 -1.50 2.08
CA GLY A 68 -0.49 -0.59 0.97
C GLY A 68 -1.38 -0.84 -0.22
N ILE A 69 -1.56 0.19 -1.03
CA ILE A 69 -2.33 0.18 -2.27
C ILE A 69 -1.70 1.13 -3.27
N PHE A 70 -1.65 0.73 -4.54
CA PHE A 70 -1.38 1.65 -5.63
C PHE A 70 -2.30 1.42 -6.82
N LYS A 71 -2.52 2.47 -7.60
CA LYS A 71 -3.21 2.43 -8.88
C LYS A 71 -2.21 2.10 -9.98
N THR A 72 -2.55 1.17 -10.90
CA THR A 72 -1.70 0.86 -12.06
C THR A 72 -1.77 1.97 -13.11
N PHE A 73 -0.72 2.10 -13.92
CA PHE A 73 -0.71 3.02 -15.07
C PHE A 73 -1.50 2.47 -16.25
N SER A 74 -1.59 1.15 -16.37
CA SER A 74 -2.23 0.46 -17.50
C SER A 74 -3.75 0.58 -17.54
N SER A 75 -4.40 0.99 -16.42
CA SER A 75 -5.86 1.09 -16.35
C SER A 75 -6.31 2.06 -15.24
N ASN A 76 -7.37 2.80 -15.51
CA ASN A 76 -7.92 3.76 -14.55
C ASN A 76 -8.61 3.15 -13.33
N ASN A 77 -9.00 1.88 -13.40
CA ASN A 77 -9.75 1.20 -12.33
C ASN A 77 -9.04 -0.06 -11.81
N LYS A 78 -7.77 -0.25 -12.16
CA LYS A 78 -6.96 -1.39 -11.74
C LYS A 78 -5.98 -0.99 -10.64
N TYR A 79 -5.96 -1.77 -9.58
CA TYR A 79 -5.17 -1.53 -8.38
C TYR A 79 -4.42 -2.78 -7.97
N VAL A 80 -3.34 -2.57 -7.23
CA VAL A 80 -2.66 -3.63 -6.48
C VAL A 80 -2.71 -3.24 -5.01
N ILE A 81 -3.12 -4.17 -4.17
CA ILE A 81 -3.09 -4.04 -2.71
C ILE A 81 -2.15 -5.09 -2.12
N MET A 82 -1.53 -4.79 -1.01
CA MET A 82 -0.48 -5.61 -0.40
C MET A 82 -0.79 -5.91 1.08
N GLU A 83 -0.66 -7.18 1.48
CA GLU A 83 -0.57 -7.58 2.88
C GLU A 83 0.83 -7.35 3.43
N SER A 84 0.95 -7.18 4.75
CA SER A 84 2.25 -7.08 5.45
C SER A 84 3.20 -8.26 5.19
N THR A 85 2.66 -9.39 4.77
CA THR A 85 3.39 -10.62 4.38
C THR A 85 4.00 -10.56 2.99
N GLY A 86 3.69 -9.53 2.20
CA GLY A 86 4.08 -9.41 0.79
C GLY A 86 3.16 -10.12 -0.20
N LYS A 87 2.04 -10.69 0.27
CA LYS A 87 1.00 -11.18 -0.64
C LYS A 87 0.25 -9.99 -1.23
N CYS A 88 0.11 -9.99 -2.55
CA CYS A 88 -0.55 -8.94 -3.30
C CYS A 88 -1.78 -9.46 -4.05
N TYR A 89 -2.75 -8.58 -4.24
CA TYR A 89 -3.94 -8.81 -5.03
C TYR A 89 -4.03 -7.75 -6.11
N THR A 90 -4.09 -8.16 -7.36
CA THR A 90 -4.45 -7.29 -8.47
C THR A 90 -5.96 -7.33 -8.65
N LEU A 91 -6.60 -6.18 -8.61
CA LEU A 91 -8.05 -6.08 -8.67
C LEU A 91 -8.52 -4.90 -9.52
N THR A 92 -9.74 -4.98 -9.98
CA THR A 92 -10.47 -3.84 -10.55
C THR A 92 -11.63 -3.45 -9.67
N ILE A 93 -11.99 -2.16 -9.70
CA ILE A 93 -13.16 -1.64 -9.01
C ILE A 93 -14.07 -0.98 -10.02
N ASN A 94 -15.31 -1.46 -10.08
CA ASN A 94 -16.32 -0.88 -10.94
C ASN A 94 -16.71 0.51 -10.40
N PRO A 95 -16.58 1.58 -11.20
CA PRO A 95 -16.84 2.95 -10.74
C PRO A 95 -18.33 3.25 -10.45
N SER A 96 -19.25 2.44 -10.97
CA SER A 96 -20.68 2.68 -10.80
C SER A 96 -21.27 2.06 -9.54
N ASP A 97 -20.86 0.83 -9.19
CA ASP A 97 -21.42 0.06 -8.07
C ASP A 97 -20.40 -0.30 -6.99
N PHE A 98 -19.12 0.02 -7.22
CA PHE A 98 -17.98 -0.27 -6.34
C PHE A 98 -17.68 -1.77 -6.19
N ARG A 99 -18.17 -2.61 -7.10
CA ARG A 99 -17.85 -4.04 -7.09
C ARG A 99 -16.37 -4.25 -7.31
N ILE A 100 -15.80 -5.15 -6.51
CA ILE A 100 -14.42 -5.59 -6.60
C ILE A 100 -14.37 -6.87 -7.43
N ASP A 101 -13.52 -6.92 -8.45
CA ASP A 101 -13.18 -8.13 -9.19
C ASP A 101 -11.69 -8.41 -9.00
N ILE A 102 -11.34 -9.55 -8.35
CA ILE A 102 -9.95 -9.97 -8.15
C ILE A 102 -9.47 -10.63 -9.43
N LEU A 103 -8.45 -10.05 -10.06
CA LEU A 103 -7.91 -10.52 -11.32
C LEU A 103 -6.80 -11.56 -11.12
N ASN A 104 -5.96 -11.35 -10.10
CA ASN A 104 -4.82 -12.22 -9.81
C ASN A 104 -4.32 -12.01 -8.38
N THR A 105 -3.55 -12.99 -7.89
CA THR A 105 -2.76 -12.89 -6.66
C THR A 105 -1.32 -13.27 -6.94
N PHE A 106 -0.37 -12.59 -6.30
CA PHE A 106 1.05 -12.88 -6.39
C PHE A 106 1.74 -12.56 -5.08
N VAL A 107 2.99 -12.99 -4.94
CA VAL A 107 3.80 -12.70 -3.75
C VAL A 107 5.02 -11.89 -4.19
N LEU A 108 5.35 -10.86 -3.44
CA LEU A 108 6.55 -10.08 -3.64
C LEU A 108 7.79 -10.96 -3.41
N PRO A 109 8.77 -10.90 -4.31
CA PRO A 109 9.96 -11.74 -4.20
C PRO A 109 10.89 -11.28 -3.07
N GLN A 110 11.71 -12.21 -2.58
CA GLN A 110 12.75 -11.98 -1.56
C GLN A 110 12.21 -11.57 -0.18
N ILE A 111 10.94 -11.78 0.10
CA ILE A 111 10.35 -11.56 1.42
C ILE A 111 10.58 -12.79 2.30
N SER A 112 11.10 -12.58 3.51
CA SER A 112 11.24 -13.60 4.54
C SER A 112 10.10 -13.51 5.55
N GLY A 113 9.78 -14.60 6.24
CA GLY A 113 8.73 -14.64 7.27
C GLY A 113 8.99 -13.75 8.50
N LYS A 114 10.19 -13.14 8.60
CA LYS A 114 10.53 -12.16 9.64
C LYS A 114 10.27 -10.71 9.22
N MET A 115 9.99 -10.47 7.94
CA MET A 115 9.71 -9.14 7.41
C MET A 115 8.25 -8.77 7.66
N ASN A 116 8.03 -7.48 7.83
CA ASN A 116 6.71 -6.85 7.91
C ASN A 116 6.70 -5.65 6.99
N LEU A 117 6.02 -5.77 5.86
CA LEU A 117 5.97 -4.71 4.87
C LEU A 117 4.97 -3.64 5.30
N GLU A 118 5.33 -2.37 5.11
CA GLU A 118 4.55 -1.22 5.57
C GLU A 118 4.23 -0.22 4.46
N GLY A 119 4.61 -0.49 3.23
CA GLY A 119 4.29 0.40 2.12
C GLY A 119 4.65 -0.18 0.79
N ILE A 120 3.93 0.24 -0.24
CA ILE A 120 4.17 -0.14 -1.62
C ILE A 120 3.78 1.01 -2.55
N SER A 121 4.62 1.30 -3.53
CA SER A 121 4.38 2.36 -4.50
C SER A 121 4.94 2.01 -5.87
N ILE A 122 4.45 2.67 -6.91
CA ILE A 122 5.01 2.58 -8.27
C ILE A 122 5.25 3.95 -8.87
N PHE A 123 6.23 4.02 -9.78
CA PHE A 123 6.39 5.17 -10.67
C PHE A 123 6.76 4.72 -12.08
N ASN A 124 6.47 5.57 -13.06
CA ASN A 124 6.80 5.31 -14.44
C ASN A 124 8.14 5.98 -14.76
N SER A 125 9.16 5.16 -15.07
CA SER A 125 10.47 5.61 -15.51
C SER A 125 10.63 5.49 -17.02
N ASN A 126 11.69 6.09 -17.58
CA ASN A 126 12.03 5.93 -19.01
C ASN A 126 12.34 4.47 -19.39
N GLN A 127 12.63 3.60 -18.43
CA GLN A 127 12.94 2.19 -18.63
C GLN A 127 11.77 1.24 -18.32
N GLY A 128 10.64 1.78 -17.86
CA GLY A 128 9.45 1.02 -17.48
C GLY A 128 8.93 1.35 -16.09
N VAL A 129 7.91 0.62 -15.66
CA VAL A 129 7.31 0.81 -14.34
C VAL A 129 8.24 0.24 -13.27
N VAL A 130 8.58 1.05 -12.30
CA VAL A 130 9.33 0.65 -11.10
C VAL A 130 8.37 0.52 -9.93
N ILE A 131 8.50 -0.57 -9.18
CA ILE A 131 7.81 -0.82 -7.91
C ILE A 131 8.81 -0.66 -6.77
N SER A 132 8.37 -0.06 -5.67
CA SER A 132 9.10 -0.03 -4.41
C SER A 132 8.22 -0.54 -3.28
N PHE A 133 8.80 -1.31 -2.38
CA PHE A 133 8.14 -1.80 -1.17
C PHE A 133 9.15 -1.90 -0.02
N GLY A 134 8.67 -1.78 1.21
CA GLY A 134 9.54 -1.63 2.36
C GLY A 134 9.21 -2.54 3.51
N ASP A 135 10.25 -3.18 4.07
CA ASP A 135 10.20 -3.84 5.36
C ASP A 135 10.58 -2.86 6.46
N ARG A 136 9.69 -2.65 7.41
CA ARG A 136 9.87 -1.68 8.52
C ARG A 136 11.02 -2.00 9.46
N GLY A 137 11.60 -3.20 9.37
CA GLY A 137 12.60 -3.64 10.33
C GLY A 137 12.02 -4.04 11.69
N SER A 138 12.91 -4.22 12.66
CA SER A 138 12.56 -4.50 14.06
C SER A 138 13.68 -4.00 14.97
N ASP A 139 13.53 -4.14 16.28
CA ASP A 139 14.56 -3.72 17.26
C ASP A 139 15.93 -4.39 17.04
N SER A 140 15.91 -5.60 16.47
CA SER A 140 17.13 -6.39 16.18
C SER A 140 17.49 -6.48 14.70
N ARG A 141 16.70 -5.85 13.80
CA ARG A 141 16.85 -5.98 12.36
C ARG A 141 16.65 -4.64 11.65
N ALA A 142 17.60 -4.29 10.80
CA ALA A 142 17.52 -3.11 9.96
C ALA A 142 16.30 -3.15 9.02
N SER A 143 15.84 -2.00 8.60
CA SER A 143 14.81 -1.85 7.58
C SER A 143 15.39 -2.08 6.19
N THR A 144 14.55 -2.49 5.27
CA THR A 144 14.96 -2.75 3.89
C THR A 144 13.95 -2.14 2.92
N ILE A 145 14.44 -1.34 1.98
CA ILE A 145 13.67 -0.89 0.82
C ILE A 145 14.08 -1.75 -0.37
N PHE A 146 13.09 -2.26 -1.07
CA PHE A 146 13.23 -2.96 -2.34
C PHE A 146 12.76 -2.06 -3.47
N THR A 147 13.52 -2.05 -4.58
CA THR A 147 13.11 -1.45 -5.83
C THR A 147 13.28 -2.46 -6.96
N ALA A 148 12.35 -2.51 -7.90
CA ALA A 148 12.39 -3.49 -8.98
C ALA A 148 11.59 -3.00 -10.19
N PHE A 149 11.76 -3.60 -11.37
CA PHE A 149 10.84 -3.42 -12.46
C PHE A 149 9.60 -4.26 -12.29
N PHE A 150 8.45 -3.68 -12.59
CA PHE A 150 7.13 -4.29 -12.46
C PHE A 150 6.40 -4.34 -13.81
N ASN A 151 6.05 -5.53 -14.25
CA ASN A 151 5.21 -5.71 -15.43
C ASN A 151 3.73 -5.81 -15.02
N GLU A 152 2.96 -4.75 -15.24
CA GLU A 152 1.55 -4.64 -14.85
C GLU A 152 0.62 -5.62 -15.58
N LYS A 153 1.04 -6.23 -16.70
CA LYS A 153 0.21 -7.18 -17.47
C LYS A 153 0.17 -8.56 -16.81
N ASN A 154 1.31 -9.01 -16.27
CA ASN A 154 1.46 -10.37 -15.71
C ASN A 154 1.95 -10.37 -14.26
N ASN A 155 2.07 -9.20 -13.62
CA ASN A 155 2.57 -8.99 -12.25
C ASN A 155 4.01 -9.51 -12.01
N LYS A 156 4.81 -9.63 -13.08
CA LYS A 156 6.20 -10.08 -12.98
C LYS A 156 7.09 -8.97 -12.44
N ILE A 157 7.91 -9.32 -11.46
CA ILE A 157 8.90 -8.44 -10.82
C ILE A 157 10.30 -8.92 -11.20
N THR A 158 11.15 -8.00 -11.67
CA THR A 158 12.51 -8.30 -12.13
C THR A 158 13.50 -7.24 -11.68
N ASN A 159 14.80 -7.54 -11.74
CA ASN A 159 15.89 -6.60 -11.43
C ASN A 159 15.74 -5.98 -10.04
N ILE A 160 15.65 -6.83 -9.02
CA ILE A 160 15.40 -6.40 -7.65
C ILE A 160 16.68 -5.89 -7.02
N ASN A 161 16.63 -4.66 -6.55
CA ASN A 161 17.66 -4.02 -5.74
C ASN A 161 17.19 -3.90 -4.29
N LYS A 162 18.13 -3.95 -3.35
CA LYS A 162 17.90 -3.81 -1.92
C LYS A 162 18.73 -2.70 -1.35
N THR A 163 18.13 -1.83 -0.57
CA THR A 163 18.81 -0.86 0.27
C THR A 163 18.47 -1.14 1.72
N VAL A 164 19.47 -1.52 2.51
CA VAL A 164 19.35 -1.78 3.94
C VAL A 164 19.79 -0.53 4.70
N PHE A 165 18.98 -0.09 5.65
CA PHE A 165 19.32 1.08 6.46
C PHE A 165 18.79 0.96 7.89
N SER A 166 19.43 1.72 8.79
CA SER A 166 18.96 1.91 10.16
C SER A 166 18.99 3.40 10.48
N LEU A 167 17.93 3.92 11.04
CA LEU A 167 17.93 5.28 11.55
C LEU A 167 18.86 5.38 12.77
N PRO A 168 19.58 6.52 12.96
CA PRO A 168 20.40 6.73 14.13
C PRO A 168 19.53 6.74 15.37
N LYS A 169 19.71 5.73 16.21
CA LYS A 169 19.16 5.52 17.55
C LYS A 169 17.76 6.11 17.82
N PRO A 170 16.69 5.44 17.46
CA PRO A 170 15.40 5.74 18.08
C PRO A 170 15.43 5.21 19.52
N THR A 171 14.90 5.98 20.43
CA THR A 171 14.92 5.69 21.87
C THR A 171 14.01 4.55 22.30
N LYS A 172 12.95 4.28 21.55
CA LYS A 172 12.03 3.13 21.72
C LYS A 172 11.39 2.85 20.36
N PHE A 173 11.24 1.57 19.98
CA PHE A 173 10.57 1.13 18.75
C PHE A 173 11.30 1.53 17.45
N LYS A 174 12.22 0.70 17.02
CA LYS A 174 12.95 0.86 15.74
C LYS A 174 12.05 0.50 14.54
N ARG A 175 10.99 1.25 14.33
CA ARG A 175 10.15 1.18 13.14
C ARG A 175 10.54 2.31 12.22
N ASN A 176 11.32 2.02 11.19
CA ASN A 176 11.93 3.05 10.35
C ASN A 176 11.11 3.35 9.09
N ILE A 177 10.15 2.50 8.74
CA ILE A 177 9.26 2.67 7.59
C ILE A 177 7.82 2.54 8.09
N GLY A 178 6.99 3.50 7.76
CA GLY A 178 5.54 3.50 7.99
C GLY A 178 4.72 3.50 6.71
N ASP A 179 5.34 3.96 5.59
CA ASP A 179 4.78 3.94 4.24
C ASP A 179 5.90 4.23 3.23
N ILE A 180 5.63 4.03 1.95
CA ILE A 180 6.55 4.36 0.86
C ILE A 180 5.79 5.07 -0.26
N ALA A 181 6.28 6.23 -0.65
CA ALA A 181 5.85 6.93 -1.84
C ALA A 181 7.05 7.22 -2.76
N ILE A 182 6.86 7.07 -4.06
CA ILE A 182 7.88 7.40 -5.05
C ILE A 182 7.40 8.60 -5.86
N HIS A 183 8.22 9.65 -5.89
CA HIS A 183 7.98 10.80 -6.74
C HIS A 183 8.41 10.54 -8.19
N ALA A 184 7.86 11.29 -9.15
CA ALA A 184 8.16 11.15 -10.59
C ALA A 184 9.65 11.31 -10.95
N ASN A 185 10.45 11.99 -10.10
CA ASN A 185 11.90 12.11 -10.26
C ASN A 185 12.69 10.92 -9.67
N GLY A 186 12.01 9.89 -9.17
CA GLY A 186 12.59 8.69 -8.58
C GLY A 186 12.97 8.79 -7.09
N ASN A 187 12.73 9.93 -6.44
CA ASN A 187 12.95 10.05 -5.00
C ASN A 187 11.92 9.20 -4.25
N VAL A 188 12.39 8.46 -3.25
CA VAL A 188 11.59 7.64 -2.34
C VAL A 188 11.40 8.39 -1.03
N TRP A 189 10.16 8.46 -0.57
CA TRP A 189 9.73 9.12 0.67
C TRP A 189 9.11 8.11 1.64
#